data_eb8a94c5dffb18b9157529fa7cd82961
#
_entry.id   eb8a94c5dffb18b9157529fa7cd82961
#
_cell.length_a   1.000
_cell.length_b   1.000
_cell.length_c   1.000
_cell.angle_alpha   90.00
_cell.angle_beta   90.00
_cell.angle_gamma   90.00
#
_symmetry.space_group_name_H-M   'P 1'
#
loop_
_entity.id
_entity.type
_entity.pdbx_description
1 polymer ?
#
loop_
_entity_poly.entity_id
_entity_poly.type
_entity_poly.pdbx_seq_one_letter_code
_entity_poly.pdbx_strand_id
1 'polypeptide(L)'
;RQKKNMSENNSLTVIDKKTVTNAQQILKGVTEQHTKVSQIETPKAYVYKKQGFDYVKLEYMRAIADKNFPGWSWTIINTEVLGSEAYVVHGRLKWFDNGIWREGDMVAAHRIQKKQGTNSFVNIGNDVKSANTDTMKKAFNTFMNIADDVYKKQYEDPELSDKQINEIRKLAKGINNDNSG
;
A
#
# COMPACT_ATOMS: atom_id res chain seq x y z
N ARG A 1 -32.68 -29.93 45.63
CA ARG A 1 -32.41 -28.89 44.60
C ARG A 1 -31.06 -28.25 44.95
N GLN A 2 -29.97 -28.72 44.29
CA GLN A 2 -28.65 -28.11 44.40
C GLN A 2 -28.56 -26.99 43.34
N LYS A 3 -28.34 -25.76 43.77
CA LYS A 3 -27.96 -24.64 42.91
C LYS A 3 -26.50 -24.79 42.54
N LYS A 4 -26.23 -25.06 41.26
CA LYS A 4 -24.89 -25.07 40.67
C LYS A 4 -24.48 -23.63 40.44
N ASN A 5 -23.62 -23.08 41.29
CA ASN A 5 -22.97 -21.80 41.05
C ASN A 5 -21.98 -21.98 39.92
N MET A 6 -22.32 -21.47 38.73
CA MET A 6 -21.37 -21.21 37.68
C MET A 6 -20.63 -19.92 38.03
N SER A 7 -19.46 -20.05 38.63
CA SER A 7 -18.50 -18.93 38.65
C SER A 7 -17.85 -18.84 37.29
N GLU A 8 -18.24 -17.84 36.51
CA GLU A 8 -17.51 -17.44 35.31
C GLU A 8 -16.14 -16.92 35.76
N ASN A 9 -15.11 -17.75 35.58
CA ASN A 9 -13.73 -17.33 35.70
C ASN A 9 -13.38 -16.39 34.52
N ASN A 10 -13.73 -15.12 34.63
CA ASN A 10 -13.12 -14.06 33.84
C ASN A 10 -11.69 -13.85 34.35
N SER A 11 -10.78 -14.76 34.01
CA SER A 11 -9.37 -14.51 34.23
C SER A 11 -8.91 -13.54 33.16
N LEU A 12 -8.96 -12.26 33.44
CA LEU A 12 -8.22 -11.25 32.70
C LEU A 12 -6.75 -11.67 32.76
N THR A 13 -6.20 -12.09 31.63
CA THR A 13 -4.79 -12.43 31.53
C THR A 13 -3.99 -11.18 31.83
N VAL A 14 -3.43 -11.09 33.02
CA VAL A 14 -2.54 -9.98 33.38
C VAL A 14 -1.26 -10.15 32.58
N ILE A 15 -1.12 -9.33 31.54
CA ILE A 15 0.11 -9.27 30.74
C ILE A 15 1.19 -8.66 31.63
N ASP A 16 2.27 -9.41 31.87
CA ASP A 16 3.37 -8.92 32.71
C ASP A 16 4.12 -7.74 32.04
N LYS A 17 4.76 -6.90 32.86
CA LYS A 17 5.49 -5.70 32.37
C LYS A 17 6.59 -6.03 31.38
N LYS A 18 7.25 -7.17 31.49
CA LYS A 18 8.33 -7.60 30.60
C LYS A 18 7.79 -7.88 29.20
N THR A 19 6.64 -8.56 29.10
CA THR A 19 5.95 -8.84 27.83
C THR A 19 5.51 -7.53 27.16
N VAL A 20 4.97 -6.58 27.91
CA VAL A 20 4.61 -5.25 27.38
C VAL A 20 5.84 -4.50 26.84
N THR A 21 6.94 -4.49 27.62
CA THR A 21 8.18 -3.82 27.22
C THR A 21 8.76 -4.44 25.95
N ASN A 22 8.77 -5.77 25.82
CA ASN A 22 9.23 -6.46 24.62
C ASN A 22 8.36 -6.11 23.40
N ALA A 23 7.04 -6.10 23.54
CA ALA A 23 6.12 -5.72 22.47
C ALA A 23 6.37 -4.27 22.01
N GLN A 24 6.57 -3.33 22.94
CA GLN A 24 6.90 -1.95 22.64
C GLN A 24 8.22 -1.81 21.87
N GLN A 25 9.26 -2.57 22.25
CA GLN A 25 10.54 -2.57 21.54
C GLN A 25 10.40 -3.10 20.11
N ILE A 26 9.65 -4.19 19.91
CA ILE A 26 9.37 -4.74 18.58
C ILE A 26 8.66 -3.70 17.73
N LEU A 27 7.58 -3.10 18.22
CA LEU A 27 6.81 -2.08 17.49
C LEU A 27 7.67 -0.85 17.15
N LYS A 28 8.54 -0.42 18.05
CA LYS A 28 9.51 0.65 17.79
C LYS A 28 10.44 0.27 16.64
N GLY A 29 11.02 -0.93 16.67
CA GLY A 29 11.90 -1.43 15.61
C GLY A 29 11.19 -1.53 14.25
N VAL A 30 9.93 -1.99 14.23
CA VAL A 30 9.09 -2.00 13.02
C VAL A 30 8.92 -0.58 12.48
N THR A 31 8.54 0.38 13.33
CA THR A 31 8.36 1.78 12.91
C THR A 31 9.63 2.39 12.35
N GLU A 32 10.77 2.18 13.02
CA GLU A 32 12.08 2.69 12.58
C GLU A 32 12.49 2.09 11.22
N GLN A 33 12.28 0.79 11.02
CA GLN A 33 12.57 0.10 9.76
C GLN A 33 11.72 0.66 8.62
N HIS A 34 10.42 0.81 8.82
CA HIS A 34 9.50 1.35 7.81
C HIS A 34 9.79 2.82 7.49
N THR A 35 10.10 3.63 8.51
CA THR A 35 10.54 5.02 8.30
C THR A 35 11.81 5.09 7.46
N LYS A 36 12.81 4.24 7.77
CA LYS A 36 14.04 4.15 7.00
C LYS A 36 13.79 3.78 5.53
N VAL A 37 12.93 2.79 5.29
CA VAL A 37 12.60 2.34 3.92
C VAL A 37 11.83 3.42 3.15
N SER A 38 10.89 4.13 3.80
CA SER A 38 10.11 5.21 3.17
C SER A 38 10.96 6.40 2.72
N GLN A 39 12.16 6.57 3.31
CA GLN A 39 13.10 7.64 2.98
C GLN A 39 14.11 7.25 1.88
N ILE A 40 14.07 6.02 1.39
CA ILE A 40 14.96 5.58 0.29
C ILE A 40 14.53 6.28 -0.99
N GLU A 41 15.43 7.05 -1.56
CA GLU A 41 15.20 7.73 -2.83
C GLU A 41 15.28 6.74 -4.00
N THR A 42 14.23 6.70 -4.83
CA THR A 42 14.14 5.81 -5.99
C THR A 42 14.92 6.40 -7.16
N PRO A 43 15.99 5.73 -7.67
CA PRO A 43 16.75 6.26 -8.78
C PRO A 43 15.89 6.42 -10.04
N LYS A 44 16.05 7.54 -10.76
CA LYS A 44 15.27 7.87 -11.96
C LYS A 44 15.27 6.77 -13.03
N ALA A 45 16.34 5.98 -13.13
CA ALA A 45 16.43 4.85 -14.05
C ALA A 45 15.38 3.74 -13.82
N TYR A 46 14.82 3.67 -12.61
CA TYR A 46 13.78 2.72 -12.24
C TYR A 46 12.38 3.31 -12.23
N VAL A 47 12.24 4.61 -12.53
CA VAL A 47 10.95 5.30 -12.63
C VAL A 47 10.58 5.46 -14.09
N TYR A 48 9.33 5.15 -14.45
CA TYR A 48 8.81 5.36 -15.81
C TYR A 48 7.40 5.92 -15.75
N LYS A 49 7.02 6.69 -16.78
CA LYS A 49 5.68 7.27 -16.90
C LYS A 49 4.74 6.37 -17.71
N LYS A 50 3.53 6.21 -17.20
CA LYS A 50 2.43 5.56 -17.91
C LYS A 50 1.14 6.32 -17.63
N GLN A 51 0.47 6.81 -18.67
CA GLN A 51 -0.79 7.56 -18.54
C GLN A 51 -0.72 8.77 -17.60
N GLY A 52 0.42 9.46 -17.57
CA GLY A 52 0.64 10.64 -16.73
C GLY A 52 1.12 10.36 -15.30
N PHE A 53 1.10 9.10 -14.85
CA PHE A 53 1.56 8.68 -13.53
C PHE A 53 2.96 8.10 -13.56
N ASP A 54 3.70 8.28 -12.48
CA ASP A 54 5.00 7.67 -12.28
C ASP A 54 4.84 6.26 -11.69
N TYR A 55 5.60 5.32 -12.26
CA TYR A 55 5.62 3.92 -11.83
C TYR A 55 7.04 3.47 -11.57
N VAL A 56 7.23 2.62 -10.59
CA VAL A 56 8.54 2.03 -10.26
C VAL A 56 8.61 0.62 -10.82
N LYS A 57 9.78 0.26 -11.36
CA LYS A 57 10.04 -1.10 -11.85
C LYS A 57 10.04 -2.11 -10.72
N LEU A 58 9.35 -3.25 -10.92
CA LEU A 58 9.24 -4.30 -9.90
C LEU A 58 10.60 -4.84 -9.46
N GLU A 59 11.56 -4.96 -10.38
CA GLU A 59 12.92 -5.44 -10.09
C GLU A 59 13.63 -4.61 -9.02
N TYR A 60 13.47 -3.28 -9.06
CA TYR A 60 13.98 -2.39 -8.03
C TYR A 60 13.28 -2.59 -6.70
N MET A 61 11.94 -2.63 -6.70
CA MET A 61 11.17 -2.83 -5.46
C MET A 61 11.50 -4.16 -4.80
N ARG A 62 11.72 -5.22 -5.58
CA ARG A 62 12.20 -6.52 -5.07
C ARG A 62 13.58 -6.41 -4.44
N ALA A 63 14.52 -5.74 -5.08
CA ALA A 63 15.86 -5.55 -4.53
C ALA A 63 15.84 -4.81 -3.18
N ILE A 64 14.96 -3.82 -3.03
CA ILE A 64 14.75 -3.14 -1.74
C ILE A 64 14.11 -4.07 -0.72
N ALA A 65 13.11 -4.88 -1.11
CA ALA A 65 12.49 -5.88 -0.24
C ALA A 65 13.50 -6.93 0.23
N ASP A 66 14.31 -7.48 -0.68
CA ASP A 66 15.36 -8.46 -0.38
C ASP A 66 16.37 -7.92 0.63
N LYS A 67 16.74 -6.64 0.52
CA LYS A 67 17.71 -5.98 1.40
C LYS A 67 17.14 -5.69 2.79
N ASN A 68 15.88 -5.25 2.89
CA ASN A 68 15.32 -4.68 4.12
C ASN A 68 14.37 -5.63 4.86
N PHE A 69 13.79 -6.58 4.17
CA PHE A 69 12.82 -7.56 4.68
C PHE A 69 13.16 -8.98 4.18
N PRO A 70 14.37 -9.48 4.44
CA PRO A 70 14.78 -10.80 3.92
C PRO A 70 13.79 -11.88 4.36
N GLY A 71 13.57 -12.85 3.47
CA GLY A 71 12.62 -13.95 3.71
C GLY A 71 11.17 -13.60 3.37
N TRP A 72 10.89 -12.47 2.73
CA TRP A 72 9.55 -12.20 2.21
C TRP A 72 9.12 -13.26 1.18
N SER A 73 7.83 -13.48 1.09
CA SER A 73 7.22 -14.37 0.10
C SER A 73 5.93 -13.77 -0.44
N TRP A 74 5.64 -14.10 -1.70
CA TRP A 74 4.41 -13.71 -2.38
C TRP A 74 3.63 -14.94 -2.80
N THR A 75 2.36 -15.02 -2.42
CA THR A 75 1.45 -16.11 -2.78
C THR A 75 0.25 -15.55 -3.53
N ILE A 76 -0.03 -16.08 -4.70
CA ILE A 76 -1.29 -15.79 -5.40
C ILE A 76 -2.39 -16.62 -4.74
N ILE A 77 -3.35 -15.94 -4.13
CA ILE A 77 -4.51 -16.57 -3.45
C ILE A 77 -5.59 -16.90 -4.48
N ASN A 78 -5.89 -15.92 -5.35
CA ASN A 78 -6.92 -16.10 -6.37
C ASN A 78 -6.62 -15.22 -7.59
N THR A 79 -7.09 -15.67 -8.73
CA THR A 79 -7.13 -14.88 -9.96
C THR A 79 -8.51 -15.04 -10.57
N GLU A 80 -9.09 -13.94 -11.01
CA GLU A 80 -10.39 -13.94 -11.66
C GLU A 80 -10.43 -12.97 -12.84
N VAL A 81 -11.43 -13.15 -13.68
CA VAL A 81 -11.69 -12.28 -14.83
C VAL A 81 -12.98 -11.53 -14.55
N LEU A 82 -12.92 -10.20 -14.51
CA LEU A 82 -14.08 -9.35 -14.41
C LEU A 82 -14.66 -9.09 -15.80
N GLY A 83 -15.72 -9.80 -16.14
CA GLY A 83 -16.33 -9.76 -17.48
C GLY A 83 -15.30 -10.10 -18.56
N SER A 84 -15.23 -9.31 -19.61
CA SER A 84 -14.18 -9.38 -20.63
C SER A 84 -13.19 -8.22 -20.55
N GLU A 85 -13.12 -7.53 -19.40
CA GLU A 85 -12.48 -6.22 -19.26
C GLU A 85 -11.15 -6.27 -18.51
N ALA A 86 -11.06 -7.04 -17.42
CA ALA A 86 -9.88 -7.03 -16.57
C ALA A 86 -9.56 -8.41 -15.96
N TYR A 87 -8.26 -8.67 -15.77
CA TYR A 87 -7.76 -9.69 -14.85
C TYR A 87 -7.58 -9.07 -13.47
N VAL A 88 -8.08 -9.76 -12.44
CA VAL A 88 -7.89 -9.42 -11.03
C VAL A 88 -6.99 -10.46 -10.40
N VAL A 89 -6.00 -10.00 -9.66
CA VAL A 89 -5.14 -10.85 -8.86
C VAL A 89 -5.32 -10.45 -7.40
N HIS A 90 -5.64 -11.45 -6.58
CA HIS A 90 -5.58 -11.38 -5.13
C HIS A 90 -4.34 -12.14 -4.68
N GLY A 91 -3.42 -11.47 -4.04
CA GLY A 91 -2.18 -12.06 -3.54
C GLY A 91 -1.90 -11.68 -2.10
N ARG A 92 -1.08 -12.49 -1.44
CA ARG A 92 -0.64 -12.30 -0.06
C ARG A 92 0.86 -12.12 -0.01
N LEU A 93 1.29 -11.00 0.58
CA LEU A 93 2.66 -10.74 0.95
C LEU A 93 2.87 -11.18 2.39
N LYS A 94 3.92 -11.98 2.64
CA LYS A 94 4.36 -12.35 3.97
C LYS A 94 5.82 -11.95 4.14
N TRP A 95 6.20 -11.38 5.28
CA TRP A 95 7.57 -10.94 5.54
C TRP A 95 7.91 -10.99 7.02
N PHE A 96 9.21 -11.07 7.31
CA PHE A 96 9.74 -10.96 8.66
C PHE A 96 10.13 -9.51 8.94
N ASP A 97 9.67 -8.96 10.06
CA ASP A 97 9.81 -7.55 10.39
C ASP A 97 10.16 -7.38 11.87
N ASN A 98 11.44 -7.13 12.14
CA ASN A 98 11.95 -6.88 13.49
C ASN A 98 11.48 -7.87 14.57
N GLY A 99 11.58 -9.16 14.29
CA GLY A 99 11.27 -10.22 15.25
C GLY A 99 9.85 -10.78 15.15
N ILE A 100 9.00 -10.27 14.27
CA ILE A 100 7.65 -10.78 14.04
C ILE A 100 7.41 -11.10 12.57
N TRP A 101 6.58 -12.12 12.33
CA TRP A 101 6.02 -12.38 11.01
C TRP A 101 4.79 -11.52 10.80
N ARG A 102 4.76 -10.85 9.66
CA ARG A 102 3.61 -10.07 9.20
C ARG A 102 3.13 -10.59 7.86
N GLU A 103 1.86 -10.38 7.58
CA GLU A 103 1.27 -10.67 6.28
C GLU A 103 0.19 -9.65 5.94
N GLY A 104 -0.07 -9.47 4.65
CA GLY A 104 -1.12 -8.60 4.16
C GLY A 104 -1.58 -9.03 2.77
N ASP A 105 -2.88 -8.91 2.55
CA ASP A 105 -3.51 -9.21 1.28
C ASP A 105 -3.63 -7.96 0.44
N MET A 106 -3.40 -8.11 -0.86
CA MET A 106 -3.54 -7.04 -1.84
C MET A 106 -4.30 -7.54 -3.07
N VAL A 107 -5.14 -6.66 -3.59
CA VAL A 107 -5.89 -6.92 -4.82
C VAL A 107 -5.59 -5.81 -5.82
N ALA A 108 -5.34 -6.19 -7.07
CA ALA A 108 -5.26 -5.25 -8.18
C ALA A 108 -5.81 -5.88 -9.45
N ALA A 109 -6.28 -5.02 -10.34
CA ALA A 109 -6.77 -5.38 -11.65
C ALA A 109 -5.88 -4.82 -12.75
N HIS A 110 -5.75 -5.56 -13.84
CA HIS A 110 -5.11 -5.10 -15.07
C HIS A 110 -6.08 -5.26 -16.23
N ARG A 111 -6.25 -4.20 -17.01
CA ARG A 111 -7.17 -4.21 -18.15
C ARG A 111 -6.70 -5.18 -19.21
N ILE A 112 -7.60 -6.04 -19.71
CA ILE A 112 -7.32 -6.97 -20.78
C ILE A 112 -7.14 -6.19 -22.09
N GLN A 113 -6.03 -6.45 -22.78
CA GLN A 113 -5.73 -5.82 -24.08
C GLN A 113 -6.40 -6.59 -25.20
N LYS A 114 -7.27 -5.89 -25.95
CA LYS A 114 -7.94 -6.43 -27.14
C LYS A 114 -7.34 -5.83 -28.40
N LYS A 115 -7.35 -6.59 -29.50
CA LYS A 115 -6.98 -6.09 -30.80
C LYS A 115 -8.02 -5.06 -31.26
N GLN A 116 -7.54 -3.96 -31.82
CA GLN A 116 -8.40 -2.87 -32.25
C GLN A 116 -9.51 -3.35 -33.22
N GLY A 117 -10.76 -3.00 -32.91
CA GLY A 117 -11.93 -3.35 -33.74
C GLY A 117 -12.39 -4.81 -33.60
N THR A 118 -11.84 -5.60 -32.67
CA THR A 118 -12.23 -6.99 -32.44
C THR A 118 -12.38 -7.32 -30.97
N ASN A 119 -13.00 -8.48 -30.66
CA ASN A 119 -13.02 -9.04 -29.30
C ASN A 119 -11.84 -9.99 -29.05
N SER A 120 -10.89 -10.11 -29.98
CA SER A 120 -9.74 -10.99 -29.83
C SER A 120 -8.71 -10.37 -28.88
N PHE A 121 -8.17 -11.18 -27.99
CA PHE A 121 -7.13 -10.77 -27.05
C PHE A 121 -5.79 -10.60 -27.76
N VAL A 122 -4.98 -9.62 -27.30
CA VAL A 122 -3.61 -9.44 -27.79
C VAL A 122 -2.68 -10.49 -27.21
N ASN A 123 -2.63 -10.59 -25.88
CA ASN A 123 -1.78 -11.56 -25.18
C ASN A 123 -2.27 -11.76 -23.74
N ILE A 124 -3.06 -12.80 -23.52
CA ILE A 124 -3.63 -13.13 -22.22
C ILE A 124 -2.54 -13.37 -21.16
N GLY A 125 -1.47 -14.07 -21.52
CA GLY A 125 -0.39 -14.38 -20.58
C GLY A 125 0.31 -13.14 -20.05
N ASN A 126 0.51 -12.13 -20.91
CA ASN A 126 1.08 -10.85 -20.50
C ASN A 126 0.11 -10.06 -19.61
N ASP A 127 -1.18 -10.11 -19.86
CA ASP A 127 -2.18 -9.39 -19.08
C ASP A 127 -2.25 -9.94 -17.65
N VAL A 128 -2.27 -11.29 -17.48
CA VAL A 128 -2.21 -11.96 -16.17
C VAL A 128 -0.91 -11.64 -15.43
N LYS A 129 0.23 -11.71 -16.13
CA LYS A 129 1.53 -11.35 -15.56
C LYS A 129 1.57 -9.90 -15.11
N SER A 130 0.98 -8.99 -15.87
CA SER A 130 0.89 -7.57 -15.55
C SER A 130 0.01 -7.33 -14.31
N ALA A 131 -1.14 -8.00 -14.23
CA ALA A 131 -2.01 -7.94 -13.06
C ALA A 131 -1.28 -8.39 -11.78
N ASN A 132 -0.58 -9.51 -11.84
CA ASN A 132 0.22 -9.99 -10.70
C ASN A 132 1.35 -9.01 -10.33
N THR A 133 2.07 -8.47 -11.33
CA THR A 133 3.11 -7.46 -11.12
C THR A 133 2.58 -6.21 -10.43
N ASP A 134 1.43 -5.70 -10.89
CA ASP A 134 0.81 -4.51 -10.33
C ASP A 134 0.33 -4.74 -8.90
N THR A 135 -0.22 -5.94 -8.61
CA THR A 135 -0.64 -6.33 -7.25
C THR A 135 0.56 -6.41 -6.30
N MET A 136 1.65 -7.07 -6.73
CA MET A 136 2.87 -7.19 -5.93
C MET A 136 3.51 -5.83 -5.64
N LYS A 137 3.59 -4.93 -6.62
CA LYS A 137 4.12 -3.57 -6.42
C LYS A 137 3.29 -2.78 -5.41
N LYS A 138 1.96 -2.86 -5.50
CA LYS A 138 1.07 -2.25 -4.52
C LYS A 138 1.28 -2.81 -3.11
N ALA A 139 1.45 -4.13 -2.99
CA ALA A 139 1.73 -4.76 -1.70
C ALA A 139 3.06 -4.28 -1.09
N PHE A 140 4.14 -4.23 -1.87
CA PHE A 140 5.42 -3.71 -1.42
C PHE A 140 5.35 -2.24 -0.97
N ASN A 141 4.65 -1.40 -1.70
CA ASN A 141 4.47 -0.01 -1.29
C ASN A 141 3.60 0.10 -0.03
N THR A 142 2.41 -0.52 -0.02
CA THR A 142 1.44 -0.39 1.06
C THR A 142 1.94 -0.98 2.39
N PHE A 143 2.59 -2.15 2.34
CA PHE A 143 2.96 -2.88 3.55
C PHE A 143 4.42 -2.70 3.99
N MET A 144 5.30 -2.29 3.09
CA MET A 144 6.74 -2.14 3.36
C MET A 144 7.26 -0.72 3.13
N ASN A 145 6.43 0.22 2.69
CA ASN A 145 6.80 1.61 2.36
C ASN A 145 7.87 1.75 1.26
N ILE A 146 8.01 0.74 0.39
CA ILE A 146 8.98 0.75 -0.71
C ILE A 146 8.50 1.71 -1.80
N ALA A 147 9.37 2.59 -2.26
CA ALA A 147 9.09 3.63 -3.26
C ALA A 147 8.02 4.66 -2.83
N ASP A 148 7.93 4.95 -1.54
CA ASP A 148 7.04 5.98 -1.00
C ASP A 148 7.36 7.36 -1.57
N ASP A 149 8.64 7.65 -1.86
CA ASP A 149 9.09 8.89 -2.49
C ASP A 149 8.48 9.15 -3.86
N VAL A 150 8.09 8.09 -4.58
CA VAL A 150 7.43 8.18 -5.89
C VAL A 150 5.91 8.14 -5.73
N TYR A 151 5.38 7.18 -4.98
CA TYR A 151 3.94 6.94 -4.92
C TYR A 151 3.20 7.92 -4.01
N LYS A 152 3.75 8.32 -2.87
CA LYS A 152 3.11 9.31 -1.98
C LYS A 152 2.97 10.69 -2.64
N LYS A 153 4.00 11.15 -3.34
CA LYS A 153 3.97 12.44 -4.05
C LYS A 153 2.85 12.56 -5.08
N GLN A 154 2.34 11.46 -5.60
CA GLN A 154 1.24 11.46 -6.57
C GLN A 154 -0.13 11.64 -5.93
N TYR A 155 -0.23 11.41 -4.61
CA TYR A 155 -1.47 11.49 -3.83
C TYR A 155 -1.46 12.63 -2.81
N GLU A 156 -0.33 13.31 -2.62
CA GLU A 156 -0.31 14.58 -1.90
C GLU A 156 -1.05 15.59 -2.76
N ASP A 157 -2.07 16.24 -2.20
CA ASP A 157 -2.72 17.36 -2.85
C ASP A 157 -1.61 18.35 -3.29
N PRO A 158 -1.60 18.75 -4.55
CA PRO A 158 -0.59 19.69 -5.00
C PRO A 158 -0.67 20.90 -4.08
N GLU A 159 0.44 21.24 -3.42
CA GLU A 159 0.53 22.45 -2.63
C GLU A 159 -0.05 23.59 -3.47
N LEU A 160 -1.09 24.24 -2.96
CA LEU A 160 -1.73 25.35 -3.65
C LEU A 160 -0.64 26.34 -4.02
N SER A 161 -0.49 26.62 -5.30
CA SER A 161 0.46 27.63 -5.74
C SER A 161 0.16 28.96 -5.07
N ASP A 162 1.17 29.80 -4.86
CA ASP A 162 0.98 31.14 -4.28
C ASP A 162 -0.12 31.94 -4.98
N LYS A 163 -0.31 31.71 -6.29
CA LYS A 163 -1.39 32.32 -7.09
C LYS A 163 -2.76 31.82 -6.62
N GLN A 164 -2.94 30.52 -6.42
CA GLN A 164 -4.19 29.92 -5.94
C GLN A 164 -4.48 30.33 -4.49
N ILE A 165 -3.46 30.35 -3.63
CA ILE A 165 -3.57 30.83 -2.25
C ILE A 165 -4.04 32.29 -2.23
N ASN A 166 -3.48 33.14 -3.09
CA ASN A 166 -3.85 34.55 -3.18
C ASN A 166 -5.26 34.77 -3.76
N GLU A 167 -5.69 33.90 -4.70
CA GLU A 167 -7.07 33.94 -5.20
C GLU A 167 -8.08 33.54 -4.11
N ILE A 168 -7.79 32.47 -3.36
CA ILE A 168 -8.62 32.05 -2.22
C ILE A 168 -8.72 33.14 -1.17
N ARG A 169 -7.59 33.80 -0.84
CA ARG A 169 -7.57 34.90 0.11
C ARG A 169 -8.40 36.14 -0.37
N LYS A 170 -8.39 36.40 -1.68
CA LYS A 170 -9.23 37.48 -2.27
C LYS A 170 -10.71 37.16 -2.18
N LEU A 171 -11.09 35.92 -2.50
CA LEU A 171 -12.47 35.45 -2.39
C LEU A 171 -12.96 35.48 -0.95
N ALA A 172 -12.17 35.00 0.01
CA ALA A 172 -12.51 35.05 1.43
C ALA A 172 -12.69 36.47 1.98
N LYS A 173 -11.91 37.46 1.49
CA LYS A 173 -12.09 38.88 1.85
C LYS A 173 -13.34 39.48 1.22
N GLY A 174 -13.72 39.07 -0.01
CA GLY A 174 -14.95 39.50 -0.67
C GLY A 174 -16.19 39.08 0.11
N ILE A 175 -16.24 37.86 0.59
CA ILE A 175 -17.39 37.33 1.36
C ILE A 175 -17.59 38.06 2.70
N ASN A 176 -16.52 38.51 3.34
CA ASN A 176 -16.62 39.25 4.60
C ASN A 176 -17.11 40.69 4.44
N ASN A 177 -16.98 41.29 3.24
CA ASN A 177 -17.45 42.65 2.97
C ASN A 177 -18.94 42.70 2.59
N ASP A 178 -19.52 41.63 2.09
CA ASP A 178 -20.95 41.55 1.72
C ASP A 178 -21.88 41.31 2.93
N ASN A 179 -21.33 40.95 4.08
CA ASN A 179 -22.10 40.70 5.32
C ASN A 179 -22.11 41.89 6.28
N SER A 180 -21.67 43.08 5.84
CA SER A 180 -21.58 44.30 6.67
C SER A 180 -22.47 45.43 6.15
N GLY A 181 -23.57 45.07 5.44
CA GLY A 181 -24.55 46.02 4.95
C GLY A 181 -25.91 45.83 5.61
#